data_1dfb4d656fc37c70070cf31f07197482
#
_entry.id   1dfb4d656fc37c70070cf31f07197482
#
_cell.length_a   1.000
_cell.length_b   1.000
_cell.length_c   1.000
_cell.angle_alpha   90.00
_cell.angle_beta   90.00
_cell.angle_gamma   90.00
#
_symmetry.space_group_name_H-M   'P 1'
#
loop_
_entity.id
_entity.type
_entity.pdbx_description
1 polymer ?
#
loop_
_entity_poly.entity_id
_entity_poly.type
_entity_poly.pdbx_seq_one_letter_code
_entity_poly.pdbx_strand_id
1 'polypeptide(L)'
;MDELDRKIIALLQLDGRASNAKIAREVGVSEGTVRRRLRKLLDDDVVRVVAVPNLEKLGFSTTALIGMQTGPGKSDVVAESLINLPEAHYVAVTTGAYDVFVWAGLESAESLGQFLRTKIGPIDGVQRTETFVNLSIKKRTYGLVL
;
A
#
# COMPACT_ATOMS: atom_id res chain seq x y z
N MET A 1 7.58 21.54 -4.87
CA MET A 1 8.51 20.63 -4.15
C MET A 1 9.92 20.96 -4.61
N ASP A 2 10.79 21.36 -3.70
CA ASP A 2 12.18 21.70 -3.96
C ASP A 2 13.16 20.66 -3.37
N GLU A 3 14.48 20.91 -3.43
CA GLU A 3 15.47 19.95 -2.92
C GLU A 3 15.42 19.79 -1.40
N LEU A 4 15.08 20.84 -0.65
CA LEU A 4 14.89 20.73 0.79
C LEU A 4 13.71 19.83 1.15
N ASP A 5 12.61 19.93 0.41
CA ASP A 5 11.45 19.08 0.60
C ASP A 5 11.80 17.59 0.36
N ARG A 6 12.57 17.30 -0.69
CA ARG A 6 13.05 15.93 -0.99
C ARG A 6 13.93 15.38 0.13
N LYS A 7 14.85 16.19 0.67
CA LYS A 7 15.69 15.78 1.81
C LYS A 7 14.88 15.51 3.07
N ILE A 8 13.87 16.32 3.38
CA ILE A 8 12.96 16.08 4.50
C ILE A 8 12.23 14.76 4.33
N ILE A 9 11.69 14.50 3.13
CA ILE A 9 10.97 13.24 2.83
C ILE A 9 11.93 12.05 2.97
N ALA A 10 13.15 12.12 2.40
CA ALA A 10 14.14 11.05 2.48
C ALA A 10 14.48 10.68 3.93
N LEU A 11 14.65 11.67 4.81
CA LEU A 11 14.90 11.44 6.24
C LEU A 11 13.70 10.78 6.93
N LEU A 12 12.48 11.18 6.59
CA LEU A 12 11.26 10.55 7.10
C LEU A 12 11.05 9.13 6.58
N GLN A 13 11.50 8.82 5.36
CA GLN A 13 11.47 7.44 4.83
C GLN A 13 12.42 6.52 5.60
N LEU A 14 13.54 7.05 6.12
CA LEU A 14 14.48 6.31 6.96
C LEU A 14 13.96 6.17 8.41
N ASP A 15 13.39 7.25 8.94
CA ASP A 15 12.88 7.31 10.31
C ASP A 15 11.63 8.20 10.36
N GLY A 16 10.45 7.59 10.22
CA GLY A 16 9.15 8.29 10.28
C GLY A 16 8.85 8.95 11.63
N ARG A 17 9.70 8.72 12.66
CA ARG A 17 9.61 9.36 13.99
C ARG A 17 10.66 10.44 14.19
N ALA A 18 11.45 10.77 13.17
CA ALA A 18 12.45 11.82 13.25
C ALA A 18 11.80 13.16 13.66
N SER A 19 12.34 13.79 14.73
CA SER A 19 11.85 15.09 15.17
C SER A 19 12.25 16.19 14.20
N ASN A 20 11.45 17.28 14.14
CA ASN A 20 11.81 18.45 13.32
C ASN A 20 13.20 18.99 13.65
N ALA A 21 13.62 18.96 14.92
CA ALA A 21 14.96 19.37 15.35
C ALA A 21 16.06 18.44 14.81
N LYS A 22 15.82 17.12 14.74
CA LYS A 22 16.75 16.16 14.13
C LYS A 22 16.89 16.45 12.64
N ILE A 23 15.77 16.54 11.94
CA ILE A 23 15.73 16.82 10.51
C ILE A 23 16.43 18.15 10.20
N ALA A 24 16.15 19.21 10.98
CA ALA A 24 16.73 20.55 10.79
C ALA A 24 18.26 20.52 10.85
N ARG A 25 18.84 19.76 11.78
CA ARG A 25 20.30 19.58 11.89
C ARG A 25 20.88 18.88 10.67
N GLU A 26 20.22 17.82 10.19
CA GLU A 26 20.68 17.03 9.04
C GLU A 26 20.64 17.83 7.73
N VAL A 27 19.63 18.68 7.53
CA VAL A 27 19.46 19.45 6.31
C VAL A 27 20.03 20.88 6.39
N GLY A 28 20.52 21.32 7.55
CA GLY A 28 21.18 22.61 7.73
C GLY A 28 20.25 23.83 7.73
N VAL A 29 19.02 23.69 8.25
CA VAL A 29 18.05 24.80 8.36
C VAL A 29 17.49 24.91 9.78
N SER A 30 16.67 25.94 10.06
CA SER A 30 15.99 26.05 11.34
C SER A 30 14.87 25.03 11.52
N GLU A 31 14.58 24.63 12.76
CA GLU A 31 13.45 23.75 13.09
C GLU A 31 12.11 24.32 12.60
N GLY A 32 11.92 25.64 12.74
CA GLY A 32 10.73 26.33 12.25
C GLY A 32 10.53 26.19 10.75
N THR A 33 11.64 26.21 9.98
CA THR A 33 11.61 25.97 8.54
C THR A 33 11.16 24.55 8.22
N VAL A 34 11.73 23.54 8.90
CA VAL A 34 11.32 22.14 8.72
C VAL A 34 9.84 21.96 9.07
N ARG A 35 9.41 22.48 10.22
CA ARG A 35 8.01 22.39 10.68
C ARG A 35 7.03 22.96 9.65
N ARG A 36 7.33 24.13 9.10
CA ARG A 36 6.49 24.77 8.08
C ARG A 36 6.47 23.97 6.78
N ARG A 37 7.63 23.46 6.33
CA ARG A 37 7.74 22.65 5.11
C ARG A 37 7.03 21.33 5.24
N LEU A 38 7.28 20.60 6.34
CA LEU A 38 6.63 19.32 6.58
C LEU A 38 5.12 19.45 6.69
N ARG A 39 4.61 20.49 7.39
CA ARG A 39 3.17 20.74 7.43
C ARG A 39 2.60 20.91 6.02
N LYS A 40 3.24 21.73 5.17
CA LYS A 40 2.80 21.91 3.79
C LYS A 40 2.81 20.61 2.99
N LEU A 41 3.84 19.77 3.12
CA LEU A 41 3.93 18.46 2.46
C LEU A 41 2.81 17.51 2.89
N LEU A 42 2.42 17.56 4.17
CA LEU A 42 1.30 16.78 4.70
C LEU A 42 -0.05 17.32 4.21
N ASP A 43 -0.25 18.65 4.29
CA ASP A 43 -1.50 19.31 3.89
C ASP A 43 -1.77 19.18 2.38
N ASP A 44 -0.70 19.22 1.56
CA ASP A 44 -0.77 19.03 0.11
C ASP A 44 -0.80 17.53 -0.31
N ASP A 45 -0.89 16.60 0.65
CA ASP A 45 -0.89 15.14 0.44
C ASP A 45 0.31 14.59 -0.37
N VAL A 46 1.45 15.32 -0.32
CA VAL A 46 2.71 14.92 -0.96
C VAL A 46 3.39 13.79 -0.19
N VAL A 47 3.22 13.77 1.14
CA VAL A 47 3.74 12.73 2.03
C VAL A 47 2.72 12.38 3.11
N ARG A 48 2.69 11.10 3.50
CA ARG A 48 1.94 10.61 4.67
C ARG A 48 2.90 9.88 5.59
N VAL A 49 2.78 10.13 6.88
CA VAL A 49 3.53 9.39 7.90
C VAL A 49 2.57 8.37 8.51
N VAL A 50 2.86 7.10 8.32
CA VAL A 50 2.01 5.99 8.75
C VAL A 50 2.81 4.95 9.54
N ALA A 51 2.12 4.24 10.43
CA ALA A 51 2.68 3.04 11.05
C ALA A 51 2.47 1.84 10.12
N VAL A 52 3.52 1.09 9.88
CA VAL A 52 3.47 -0.13 9.07
C VAL A 52 3.63 -1.34 9.99
N PRO A 53 2.57 -2.13 10.19
CA PRO A 53 2.63 -3.31 11.04
C PRO A 53 3.38 -4.46 10.36
N ASN A 54 4.00 -5.32 11.17
CA ASN A 54 4.49 -6.62 10.72
C ASN A 54 3.32 -7.61 10.73
N LEU A 55 2.78 -7.90 9.55
CA LEU A 55 1.59 -8.74 9.41
C LEU A 55 1.78 -10.15 9.98
N GLU A 56 2.96 -10.75 9.79
CA GLU A 56 3.26 -12.10 10.32
C GLU A 56 3.19 -12.12 11.85
N LYS A 57 3.73 -11.07 12.50
CA LYS A 57 3.66 -10.94 13.97
C LYS A 57 2.25 -10.65 14.48
N LEU A 58 1.36 -10.17 13.62
CA LEU A 58 -0.06 -9.97 13.92
C LEU A 58 -0.92 -11.20 13.55
N GLY A 59 -0.30 -12.31 13.11
CA GLY A 59 -1.02 -13.54 12.78
C GLY A 59 -1.44 -13.68 11.31
N PHE A 60 -1.12 -12.70 10.46
CA PHE A 60 -1.41 -12.77 9.02
C PHE A 60 -0.25 -13.43 8.29
N SER A 61 -0.22 -14.75 8.30
CA SER A 61 0.91 -15.53 7.77
C SER A 61 0.83 -15.79 6.26
N THR A 62 -0.33 -15.57 5.65
CA THR A 62 -0.56 -15.83 4.23
C THR A 62 -0.85 -14.52 3.50
N THR A 63 0.03 -14.14 2.59
CA THR A 63 -0.20 -13.00 1.71
C THR A 63 -0.22 -13.46 0.26
N ALA A 64 -1.13 -12.88 -0.53
CA ALA A 64 -1.30 -13.25 -1.92
C ALA A 64 -1.55 -12.03 -2.81
N LEU A 65 -1.07 -12.10 -4.04
CA LEU A 65 -1.49 -11.24 -5.13
C LEU A 65 -2.55 -11.99 -5.94
N ILE A 66 -3.72 -11.38 -6.12
CA ILE A 66 -4.83 -11.99 -6.85
C ILE A 66 -5.11 -11.13 -8.07
N GLY A 67 -4.89 -11.72 -9.25
CA GLY A 67 -5.23 -11.13 -10.54
C GLY A 67 -6.65 -11.54 -10.95
N MET A 68 -7.42 -10.58 -11.45
CA MET A 68 -8.80 -10.79 -11.88
C MET A 68 -8.98 -10.33 -13.32
N GLN A 69 -9.61 -11.18 -14.13
CA GLN A 69 -10.19 -10.82 -15.41
C GLN A 69 -11.64 -10.43 -15.19
N THR A 70 -12.04 -9.31 -15.77
CA THR A 70 -13.38 -8.75 -15.62
C THR A 70 -14.12 -8.73 -16.95
N GLY A 71 -15.45 -8.67 -16.89
CA GLY A 71 -16.25 -8.40 -18.06
C GLY A 71 -16.00 -7.00 -18.62
N PRO A 72 -16.35 -6.75 -19.91
CA PRO A 72 -16.16 -5.44 -20.53
C PRO A 72 -16.76 -4.30 -19.70
N GLY A 73 -15.95 -3.27 -19.41
CA GLY A 73 -16.37 -2.10 -18.63
C GLY A 73 -16.64 -2.36 -17.13
N LYS A 74 -16.24 -3.51 -16.59
CA LYS A 74 -16.49 -3.88 -15.19
C LYS A 74 -15.30 -3.69 -14.24
N SER A 75 -14.13 -3.32 -14.75
CA SER A 75 -12.91 -3.22 -13.94
C SER A 75 -13.04 -2.26 -12.76
N ASP A 76 -13.61 -1.08 -12.97
CA ASP A 76 -13.80 -0.09 -11.90
C ASP A 76 -14.82 -0.57 -10.86
N VAL A 77 -15.91 -1.18 -11.28
CA VAL A 77 -16.94 -1.74 -10.36
C VAL A 77 -16.36 -2.85 -9.50
N VAL A 78 -15.53 -3.71 -10.08
CA VAL A 78 -14.82 -4.77 -9.35
C VAL A 78 -13.84 -4.15 -8.36
N ALA A 79 -13.03 -3.17 -8.79
CA ALA A 79 -12.08 -2.48 -7.92
C ALA A 79 -12.78 -1.81 -6.73
N GLU A 80 -13.90 -1.10 -6.96
CA GLU A 80 -14.72 -0.47 -5.91
C GLU A 80 -15.25 -1.49 -4.88
N SER A 81 -15.58 -2.70 -5.32
CA SER A 81 -16.02 -3.76 -4.42
C SER A 81 -14.90 -4.28 -3.52
N LEU A 82 -13.65 -4.18 -3.97
CA LEU A 82 -12.47 -4.67 -3.26
C LEU A 82 -11.91 -3.68 -2.23
N ILE A 83 -12.00 -2.37 -2.47
CA ILE A 83 -11.38 -1.35 -1.60
C ILE A 83 -11.94 -1.34 -0.18
N ASN A 84 -13.14 -1.86 0.04
CA ASN A 84 -13.77 -1.93 1.36
C ASN A 84 -13.50 -3.25 2.11
N LEU A 85 -12.78 -4.20 1.50
CA LEU A 85 -12.44 -5.45 2.15
C LEU A 85 -11.25 -5.26 3.10
N PRO A 86 -11.37 -5.60 4.39
CA PRO A 86 -10.28 -5.41 5.36
C PRO A 86 -9.05 -6.26 5.05
N GLU A 87 -9.20 -7.35 4.33
CA GLU A 87 -8.11 -8.21 3.89
C GLU A 87 -7.31 -7.60 2.73
N ALA A 88 -7.90 -6.64 1.99
CA ALA A 88 -7.26 -5.99 0.85
C ALA A 88 -6.35 -4.84 1.31
N HIS A 89 -5.07 -4.93 0.98
CA HIS A 89 -4.07 -3.89 1.32
C HIS A 89 -3.76 -2.96 0.14
N TYR A 90 -3.99 -3.44 -1.06
CA TYR A 90 -3.73 -2.71 -2.29
C TYR A 90 -4.68 -3.20 -3.37
N VAL A 91 -5.29 -2.28 -4.09
CA VAL A 91 -6.18 -2.57 -5.23
C VAL A 91 -5.77 -1.67 -6.39
N ALA A 92 -5.60 -2.24 -7.56
CA ALA A 92 -5.26 -1.49 -8.77
C ALA A 92 -6.00 -2.03 -9.98
N VAL A 93 -6.46 -1.12 -10.83
CA VAL A 93 -6.87 -1.42 -12.22
C VAL A 93 -5.61 -1.36 -13.08
N THR A 94 -5.40 -2.36 -13.92
CA THR A 94 -4.16 -2.54 -14.69
C THR A 94 -4.43 -2.84 -16.15
N THR A 95 -3.37 -2.77 -16.96
CA THR A 95 -3.34 -3.30 -18.32
C THR A 95 -2.72 -4.69 -18.31
N GLY A 96 -2.95 -5.49 -19.36
CA GLY A 96 -2.34 -6.82 -19.55
C GLY A 96 -3.33 -7.97 -19.38
N ALA A 97 -2.84 -9.10 -18.90
CA ALA A 97 -3.64 -10.33 -18.80
C ALA A 97 -4.73 -10.28 -17.72
N TYR A 98 -4.58 -9.40 -16.74
CA TYR A 98 -5.56 -9.15 -15.68
C TYR A 98 -5.94 -7.69 -15.67
N ASP A 99 -7.22 -7.42 -15.42
CA ASP A 99 -7.78 -6.06 -15.38
C ASP A 99 -7.67 -5.43 -13.99
N VAL A 100 -7.75 -6.24 -12.93
CA VAL A 100 -7.67 -5.79 -11.55
C VAL A 100 -6.73 -6.69 -10.76
N PHE A 101 -5.88 -6.07 -9.94
CA PHE A 101 -5.09 -6.77 -8.92
C PHE A 101 -5.49 -6.34 -7.53
N VAL A 102 -5.55 -7.30 -6.62
CA VAL A 102 -5.62 -7.05 -5.17
C VAL A 102 -4.48 -7.76 -4.46
N TRP A 103 -3.82 -7.06 -3.54
CA TRP A 103 -2.90 -7.68 -2.60
C TRP A 103 -3.63 -7.88 -1.28
N ALA A 104 -3.74 -9.13 -0.85
CA ALA A 104 -4.48 -9.53 0.33
C ALA A 104 -3.59 -10.20 1.39
N GLY A 105 -3.93 -9.99 2.66
CA GLY A 105 -3.31 -10.64 3.81
C GLY A 105 -4.34 -11.43 4.62
N LEU A 106 -4.06 -12.71 4.84
CA LEU A 106 -4.94 -13.65 5.50
C LEU A 106 -4.17 -14.39 6.61
N GLU A 107 -4.89 -14.90 7.59
CA GLU A 107 -4.31 -15.64 8.71
C GLU A 107 -3.71 -16.98 8.28
N SER A 108 -4.33 -17.64 7.29
CA SER A 108 -3.92 -18.97 6.83
C SER A 108 -4.28 -19.21 5.36
N ALA A 109 -3.75 -20.29 4.78
CA ALA A 109 -4.14 -20.75 3.45
C ALA A 109 -5.63 -21.15 3.39
N GLU A 110 -6.21 -21.66 4.49
CA GLU A 110 -7.63 -21.97 4.58
C GLU A 110 -8.48 -20.71 4.52
N SER A 111 -8.09 -19.67 5.28
CA SER A 111 -8.75 -18.35 5.25
C SER A 111 -8.64 -17.70 3.86
N LEU A 112 -7.51 -17.87 3.15
CA LEU A 112 -7.37 -17.44 1.75
C LEU A 112 -8.39 -18.17 0.85
N GLY A 113 -8.50 -19.48 0.96
CA GLY A 113 -9.47 -20.25 0.19
C GLY A 113 -10.92 -19.80 0.46
N GLN A 114 -11.26 -19.51 1.72
CA GLN A 114 -12.57 -18.97 2.08
C GLN A 114 -12.78 -17.57 1.49
N PHE A 115 -11.80 -16.69 1.62
CA PHE A 115 -11.83 -15.33 1.06
C PHE A 115 -12.09 -15.34 -0.45
N LEU A 116 -11.39 -16.21 -1.19
CA LEU A 116 -11.59 -16.36 -2.64
C LEU A 116 -13.01 -16.80 -2.98
N ARG A 117 -13.56 -17.77 -2.24
CA ARG A 117 -14.90 -18.30 -2.52
C ARG A 117 -16.02 -17.37 -2.10
N THR A 118 -15.87 -16.67 -0.96
CA THR A 118 -16.99 -15.95 -0.35
C THR A 118 -16.97 -14.45 -0.60
N LYS A 119 -15.79 -13.87 -0.85
CA LYS A 119 -15.65 -12.43 -1.04
C LYS A 119 -15.23 -12.03 -2.45
N ILE A 120 -14.33 -12.77 -3.10
CA ILE A 120 -13.87 -12.46 -4.45
C ILE A 120 -14.80 -13.04 -5.51
N GLY A 121 -15.09 -14.36 -5.44
CA GLY A 121 -15.89 -15.04 -6.46
C GLY A 121 -17.29 -14.48 -6.70
N PRO A 122 -18.02 -14.01 -5.66
CA PRO A 122 -19.35 -13.43 -5.82
C PRO A 122 -19.38 -12.01 -6.39
N ILE A 123 -18.23 -11.33 -6.57
CA ILE A 123 -18.22 -9.95 -7.08
C ILE A 123 -18.74 -9.93 -8.52
N ASP A 124 -19.78 -9.15 -8.76
CA ASP A 124 -20.32 -8.98 -10.13
C ASP A 124 -19.26 -8.40 -11.07
N GLY A 125 -19.09 -9.04 -12.20
CA GLY A 125 -18.10 -8.65 -13.20
C GLY A 125 -16.80 -9.44 -13.15
N VAL A 126 -16.49 -10.18 -12.09
CA VAL A 126 -15.34 -11.09 -12.04
C VAL A 126 -15.63 -12.32 -12.90
N GLN A 127 -14.78 -12.59 -13.89
CA GLN A 127 -14.90 -13.74 -14.78
C GLN A 127 -13.91 -14.85 -14.42
N ARG A 128 -12.68 -14.47 -14.09
CA ARG A 128 -11.60 -15.40 -13.74
C ARG A 128 -10.68 -14.77 -12.73
N THR A 129 -10.19 -15.58 -11.80
CA THR A 129 -9.16 -15.19 -10.85
C THR A 129 -7.95 -16.10 -10.95
N GLU A 130 -6.78 -15.55 -10.69
CA GLU A 130 -5.55 -16.29 -10.48
C GLU A 130 -4.86 -15.76 -9.23
N THR A 131 -4.44 -16.68 -8.35
CA THR A 131 -3.90 -16.33 -7.03
C THR A 131 -2.44 -16.73 -6.96
N PHE A 132 -1.59 -15.75 -6.68
CA PHE A 132 -0.15 -15.91 -6.48
C PHE A 132 0.15 -15.79 -4.98
N VAL A 133 0.35 -16.91 -4.31
CA VAL A 133 0.71 -16.91 -2.89
C VAL A 133 2.18 -16.57 -2.74
N ASN A 134 2.49 -15.60 -1.88
CA ASN A 134 3.88 -15.22 -1.64
C ASN A 134 4.58 -16.31 -0.80
N LEU A 135 5.55 -16.97 -1.40
CA LEU A 135 6.40 -17.95 -0.70
C LEU A 135 7.50 -17.27 0.12
N SER A 136 7.98 -16.12 -0.37
CA SER A 136 9.06 -15.37 0.29
C SER A 136 9.08 -13.94 -0.25
N ILE A 137 9.04 -12.96 0.64
CA ILE A 137 9.17 -11.55 0.28
C ILE A 137 10.64 -11.15 0.47
N LYS A 138 11.33 -10.82 -0.60
CA LYS A 138 12.75 -10.46 -0.57
C LYS A 138 12.99 -8.98 -0.26
N LYS A 139 12.02 -8.13 -0.60
CA LYS A 139 12.06 -6.69 -0.31
C LYS A 139 10.64 -6.18 -0.10
N ARG A 140 10.44 -5.42 0.96
CA ARG A 140 9.20 -4.69 1.21
C ARG A 140 9.56 -3.25 1.58
N THR A 141 9.30 -2.33 0.65
CA THR A 141 9.41 -0.88 0.88
C THR A 141 8.08 -0.23 0.54
N TYR A 142 7.74 0.82 1.25
CA TYR A 142 6.50 1.55 1.02
C TYR A 142 6.82 2.87 0.31
N GLY A 143 6.68 2.85 -1.01
CA GLY A 143 6.98 3.97 -1.89
C GLY A 143 8.39 3.93 -2.51
N LEU A 144 8.67 4.89 -3.35
CA LEU A 144 9.99 5.12 -3.95
C LEU A 144 10.91 5.74 -2.90
N VAL A 145 12.14 5.25 -2.81
CA VAL A 145 13.19 5.87 -1.99
C VAL A 145 13.71 7.08 -2.75
N LEU A 146 13.67 8.25 -2.13
CA LEU A 146 14.19 9.53 -2.68
C LEU A 146 15.65 9.71 -2.32
#